data_9a50810c45a3b4af3a20f285b511b92b
#
_entry.id   9a50810c45a3b4af3a20f285b511b92b
#
_cell.length_a   1.000
_cell.length_b   1.000
_cell.length_c   1.000
_cell.angle_alpha   90.00
_cell.angle_beta   90.00
_cell.angle_gamma   90.00
#
_symmetry.space_group_name_H-M   'P 1'
#
loop_
_entity.id
_entity.type
_entity.pdbx_description
1 polymer ?
#
loop_
_entity_poly.entity_id
_entity_poly.type
_entity_poly.pdbx_seq_one_letter_code
_entity_poly.pdbx_strand_id
1 'polypeptide(L)'
;RRTVLRGAGASIALPLLDAMIPASTALAQTAAAAKTRLGYVYFPHGAVMHAWVPKDTGKGFALSPILNPLESLRDHVTVVSGLRNKGGESSNPHGIIEETWLSAVNPNDRDRSATGMKGVTADQLAARMIGQDTPLPSLELCGEPGGAVSYRTPTQPLPMEGNPRKVFYTMFGQGDT
;
A
#
# COMPACT_ATOMS: atom_id res chain seq x y z
N ARG A 1 32.80 -14.35 -33.80
CA ARG A 1 33.12 -14.84 -32.44
C ARG A 1 32.44 -14.02 -31.36
N ARG A 2 32.50 -12.69 -31.38
CA ARG A 2 31.88 -11.81 -30.35
C ARG A 2 30.35 -11.89 -30.29
N THR A 3 29.71 -12.04 -31.46
CA THR A 3 28.24 -12.15 -31.56
C THR A 3 27.71 -13.47 -31.02
N VAL A 4 28.47 -14.56 -31.28
CA VAL A 4 28.13 -15.91 -30.76
C VAL A 4 28.23 -15.95 -29.24
N LEU A 5 29.30 -15.35 -28.66
CA LEU A 5 29.47 -15.31 -27.20
C LEU A 5 28.40 -14.46 -26.52
N ARG A 6 27.97 -13.36 -27.13
CA ARG A 6 26.85 -12.55 -26.63
C ARG A 6 25.52 -13.32 -26.70
N GLY A 7 25.28 -14.01 -27.80
CA GLY A 7 24.08 -14.86 -27.95
C GLY A 7 24.05 -16.04 -26.97
N ALA A 8 25.20 -16.72 -26.78
CA ALA A 8 25.29 -17.78 -25.79
C ALA A 8 25.10 -17.31 -24.35
N GLY A 9 25.68 -16.15 -24.00
CA GLY A 9 25.49 -15.56 -22.68
C GLY A 9 24.03 -15.19 -22.42
N ALA A 10 23.35 -14.60 -23.41
CA ALA A 10 21.93 -14.29 -23.32
C ALA A 10 21.07 -15.56 -23.21
N SER A 11 21.40 -16.62 -23.97
CA SER A 11 20.66 -17.90 -23.91
C SER A 11 20.81 -18.61 -22.58
N ILE A 12 21.93 -18.42 -21.87
CA ILE A 12 22.14 -19.00 -20.53
C ILE A 12 21.43 -18.18 -19.45
N ALA A 13 21.39 -16.86 -19.60
CA ALA A 13 20.79 -15.98 -18.60
C ALA A 13 19.26 -15.89 -18.70
N LEU A 14 18.71 -15.89 -19.92
CA LEU A 14 17.27 -15.73 -20.17
C LEU A 14 16.38 -16.76 -19.47
N PRO A 15 16.73 -18.07 -19.41
CA PRO A 15 15.90 -19.05 -18.70
C PRO A 15 15.83 -18.86 -17.18
N LEU A 16 16.73 -18.03 -16.63
CA LEU A 16 16.81 -17.77 -15.19
C LEU A 16 16.13 -16.46 -14.78
N LEU A 17 15.53 -15.71 -15.72
CA LEU A 17 14.75 -14.53 -15.39
C LEU A 17 13.35 -14.94 -14.95
N ASP A 18 12.98 -14.62 -13.74
CA ASP A 18 11.68 -14.92 -13.14
C ASP A 18 10.49 -14.49 -14.03
N ALA A 19 10.67 -13.41 -14.80
CA ALA A 19 9.66 -12.90 -15.73
C ALA A 19 9.39 -13.84 -16.93
N MET A 20 10.30 -14.80 -17.21
CA MET A 20 10.16 -15.75 -18.32
C MET A 20 9.63 -17.11 -17.88
N ILE A 21 9.48 -17.34 -16.59
CA ILE A 21 8.93 -18.58 -16.06
C ILE A 21 7.41 -18.42 -15.99
N PRO A 22 6.62 -19.18 -16.76
CA PRO A 22 5.16 -19.13 -16.64
C PRO A 22 4.74 -19.40 -15.19
N ALA A 23 3.84 -18.59 -14.66
CA ALA A 23 3.38 -18.68 -13.26
C ALA A 23 2.78 -20.07 -12.90
N SER A 24 2.41 -20.84 -13.90
CA SER A 24 1.87 -22.21 -13.77
C SER A 24 2.94 -23.31 -13.70
N THR A 25 4.24 -23.00 -13.89
CA THR A 25 5.28 -24.01 -13.82
C THR A 25 5.69 -24.32 -12.38
N ALA A 26 6.12 -25.57 -12.13
CA ALA A 26 6.61 -25.98 -10.82
C ALA A 26 7.83 -25.14 -10.36
N LEU A 27 8.65 -24.65 -11.31
CA LEU A 27 9.78 -23.77 -11.04
C LEU A 27 9.33 -22.38 -10.58
N ALA A 28 8.26 -21.80 -11.17
CA ALA A 28 7.69 -20.56 -10.72
C ALA A 28 7.06 -20.71 -9.31
N GLN A 29 6.47 -21.84 -9.01
CA GLN A 29 5.94 -22.14 -7.68
C GLN A 29 7.05 -22.31 -6.63
N THR A 30 8.22 -22.79 -7.02
CA THR A 30 9.35 -23.00 -6.10
C THR A 30 10.18 -21.74 -5.88
N ALA A 31 10.27 -20.87 -6.88
CA ALA A 31 11.07 -19.64 -6.80
C ALA A 31 10.39 -18.48 -6.06
N ALA A 32 9.06 -18.51 -5.96
CA ALA A 32 8.30 -17.42 -5.34
C ALA A 32 7.76 -17.85 -3.99
N ALA A 33 8.58 -17.82 -2.95
CA ALA A 33 8.02 -17.62 -1.62
C ALA A 33 7.12 -16.38 -1.68
N ALA A 34 5.82 -16.55 -1.46
CA ALA A 34 4.86 -15.46 -1.52
C ALA A 34 5.32 -14.34 -0.61
N LYS A 35 5.77 -13.22 -1.22
CA LYS A 35 6.22 -12.06 -0.44
C LYS A 35 5.00 -11.40 0.20
N THR A 36 5.13 -11.06 1.47
CA THR A 36 4.08 -10.33 2.19
C THR A 36 3.80 -9.01 1.48
N ARG A 37 2.54 -8.77 1.19
CA ARG A 37 2.05 -7.50 0.64
C ARG A 37 1.14 -6.87 1.67
N LEU A 38 1.36 -5.58 1.93
CA LEU A 38 0.55 -4.80 2.85
C LEU A 38 -0.11 -3.67 2.07
N GLY A 39 -1.42 -3.53 2.21
CA GLY A 39 -2.19 -2.48 1.55
C GLY A 39 -2.99 -1.66 2.56
N TYR A 40 -3.07 -0.37 2.31
CA TYR A 40 -3.90 0.56 3.04
C TYR A 40 -4.88 1.20 2.07
N VAL A 41 -6.15 1.24 2.42
CA VAL A 41 -7.20 1.88 1.61
C VAL A 41 -7.81 3.00 2.45
N TYR A 42 -7.53 4.22 2.05
CA TYR A 42 -8.10 5.42 2.66
C TYR A 42 -9.33 5.87 1.87
N PHE A 43 -10.41 6.16 2.57
CA PHE A 43 -11.55 6.87 2.03
C PHE A 43 -11.90 8.04 2.96
N PRO A 44 -12.06 9.25 2.40
CA PRO A 44 -12.33 10.45 3.18
C PRO A 44 -13.75 10.46 3.78
N HIS A 45 -14.00 11.43 4.65
CA HIS A 45 -15.31 11.70 5.25
C HIS A 45 -15.86 10.62 6.20
N GLY A 46 -15.12 9.55 6.46
CA GLY A 46 -15.53 8.49 7.38
C GLY A 46 -16.69 7.65 6.85
N ALA A 47 -17.43 7.03 7.76
CA ALA A 47 -18.55 6.16 7.46
C ALA A 47 -19.78 6.52 8.29
N VAL A 48 -20.94 6.11 7.81
CA VAL A 48 -22.19 6.20 8.58
C VAL A 48 -22.14 5.14 9.69
N MET A 49 -21.73 5.52 10.89
CA MET A 49 -21.32 4.62 11.97
C MET A 49 -22.38 3.60 12.37
N HIS A 50 -23.66 3.96 12.40
CA HIS A 50 -24.74 3.03 12.74
C HIS A 50 -24.98 1.96 11.66
N ALA A 51 -24.53 2.18 10.44
CA ALA A 51 -24.59 1.22 9.34
C ALA A 51 -23.22 0.57 9.05
N TRP A 52 -22.15 1.08 9.66
CA TRP A 52 -20.79 0.54 9.55
C TRP A 52 -20.47 -0.47 10.64
N VAL A 53 -20.72 -0.11 11.92
CA VAL A 53 -20.35 -0.95 13.05
C VAL A 53 -21.31 -2.13 13.20
N PRO A 54 -20.82 -3.37 13.20
CA PRO A 54 -21.64 -4.53 13.54
C PRO A 54 -22.25 -4.41 14.94
N LYS A 55 -23.45 -4.96 15.13
CA LYS A 55 -24.13 -4.93 16.43
C LYS A 55 -23.47 -5.85 17.45
N ASP A 56 -22.94 -6.97 16.98
CA ASP A 56 -22.31 -7.99 17.81
C ASP A 56 -20.80 -7.90 17.74
N THR A 57 -20.15 -8.41 18.76
CA THR A 57 -18.68 -8.49 18.86
C THR A 57 -18.20 -9.93 18.90
N GLY A 58 -16.92 -10.15 18.65
CA GLY A 58 -16.31 -11.47 18.67
C GLY A 58 -16.43 -12.22 17.35
N LYS A 59 -16.20 -13.52 17.38
CA LYS A 59 -16.22 -14.37 16.20
C LYS A 59 -17.67 -14.66 15.76
N GLY A 60 -17.94 -14.59 14.47
CA GLY A 60 -19.25 -14.95 13.90
C GLY A 60 -20.30 -13.83 13.96
N PHE A 61 -19.89 -12.57 14.17
CA PHE A 61 -20.79 -11.41 14.12
C PHE A 61 -21.49 -11.28 12.75
N ALA A 62 -22.69 -10.74 12.73
CA ALA A 62 -23.38 -10.40 11.50
C ALA A 62 -22.78 -9.13 10.89
N LEU A 63 -22.47 -9.14 9.58
CA LEU A 63 -21.98 -7.96 8.91
C LEU A 63 -23.05 -6.85 8.91
N SER A 64 -22.60 -5.65 9.11
CA SER A 64 -23.45 -4.46 9.00
C SER A 64 -23.80 -4.16 7.53
N PRO A 65 -24.84 -3.35 7.25
CA PRO A 65 -25.28 -3.08 5.87
C PRO A 65 -24.16 -2.62 4.93
N ILE A 66 -23.24 -1.76 5.42
CA ILE A 66 -22.12 -1.26 4.60
C ILE A 66 -21.06 -2.34 4.38
N LEU A 67 -20.86 -3.24 5.33
CA LEU A 67 -19.88 -4.32 5.24
C LEU A 67 -20.40 -5.57 4.55
N ASN A 68 -21.71 -5.65 4.28
CA ASN A 68 -22.33 -6.82 3.68
C ASN A 68 -21.71 -7.30 2.34
N PRO A 69 -21.18 -6.43 1.47
CA PRO A 69 -20.46 -6.87 0.26
C PRO A 69 -19.21 -7.71 0.55
N LEU A 70 -18.70 -7.70 1.79
CA LEU A 70 -17.56 -8.51 2.22
C LEU A 70 -17.95 -9.89 2.74
N GLU A 71 -19.21 -10.31 2.62
CA GLU A 71 -19.71 -11.58 3.16
C GLU A 71 -18.90 -12.81 2.68
N SER A 72 -18.49 -12.82 1.41
CA SER A 72 -17.64 -13.90 0.85
C SER A 72 -16.21 -13.93 1.44
N LEU A 73 -15.79 -12.84 2.07
CA LEU A 73 -14.47 -12.67 2.68
C LEU A 73 -14.53 -12.65 4.21
N ARG A 74 -15.68 -12.96 4.80
CA ARG A 74 -15.97 -12.82 6.21
C ARG A 74 -14.90 -13.42 7.12
N ASP A 75 -14.41 -14.60 6.81
CA ASP A 75 -13.40 -15.29 7.61
C ASP A 75 -12.03 -14.59 7.60
N HIS A 76 -11.85 -13.63 6.70
CA HIS A 76 -10.65 -12.83 6.55
C HIS A 76 -10.83 -11.36 7.00
N VAL A 77 -12.02 -11.02 7.50
CA VAL A 77 -12.33 -9.63 7.91
C VAL A 77 -12.33 -9.51 9.43
N THR A 78 -11.61 -8.52 9.91
CA THR A 78 -11.67 -8.08 11.31
C THR A 78 -12.15 -6.64 11.35
N VAL A 79 -13.27 -6.39 12.00
CA VAL A 79 -13.80 -5.04 12.21
C VAL A 79 -13.32 -4.53 13.55
N VAL A 80 -12.55 -3.45 13.54
CA VAL A 80 -12.07 -2.78 14.76
C VAL A 80 -12.80 -1.46 14.92
N SER A 81 -13.41 -1.25 16.06
CA SER A 81 -14.14 -0.01 16.40
C SER A 81 -13.67 0.56 17.73
N GLY A 82 -14.09 1.78 18.05
CA GLY A 82 -13.72 2.45 19.29
C GLY A 82 -12.28 2.97 19.36
N LEU A 83 -11.52 2.92 18.27
CA LEU A 83 -10.21 3.53 18.20
C LEU A 83 -10.31 5.04 17.98
N ARG A 84 -9.33 5.75 18.49
CA ARG A 84 -9.22 7.21 18.39
C ARG A 84 -7.84 7.61 17.88
N ASN A 85 -7.82 8.47 16.88
CA ASN A 85 -6.60 9.11 16.43
C ASN A 85 -6.59 10.56 16.94
N LYS A 86 -5.90 10.80 18.06
CA LYS A 86 -5.83 12.12 18.68
C LYS A 86 -5.20 13.17 17.75
N GLY A 87 -4.25 12.78 16.90
CA GLY A 87 -3.64 13.69 15.93
C GLY A 87 -4.61 14.22 14.88
N GLY A 88 -5.69 13.47 14.60
CA GLY A 88 -6.71 13.84 13.64
C GLY A 88 -7.84 14.72 14.23
N GLU A 89 -7.80 15.04 15.52
CA GLU A 89 -8.81 15.89 16.14
C GLU A 89 -8.56 17.36 15.79
N SER A 90 -9.47 17.97 15.07
CA SER A 90 -9.35 19.35 14.63
C SER A 90 -10.71 19.95 14.32
N SER A 91 -10.82 21.27 14.46
CA SER A 91 -11.96 22.04 13.94
C SER A 91 -11.97 22.15 12.41
N ASN A 92 -10.84 21.86 11.77
CA ASN A 92 -10.70 21.78 10.31
C ASN A 92 -10.15 20.41 9.89
N PRO A 93 -10.98 19.35 9.89
CA PRO A 93 -10.52 18.00 9.58
C PRO A 93 -9.99 17.84 8.16
N HIS A 94 -10.54 18.58 7.19
CA HIS A 94 -10.10 18.51 5.79
C HIS A 94 -8.64 18.91 5.58
N GLY A 95 -8.10 19.76 6.43
CA GLY A 95 -6.72 20.23 6.33
C GLY A 95 -5.67 19.30 6.95
N ILE A 96 -6.08 18.27 7.71
CA ILE A 96 -5.13 17.46 8.47
C ILE A 96 -5.33 15.96 8.37
N ILE A 97 -6.51 15.51 7.93
CA ILE A 97 -6.93 14.12 8.12
C ILE A 97 -6.10 13.14 7.28
N GLU A 98 -5.77 13.51 6.06
CA GLU A 98 -4.96 12.70 5.14
C GLU A 98 -3.55 12.48 5.72
N GLU A 99 -2.93 13.54 6.23
CA GLU A 99 -1.58 13.47 6.79
C GLU A 99 -1.50 12.74 8.13
N THR A 100 -2.59 12.72 8.90
CA THR A 100 -2.62 12.07 10.21
C THR A 100 -3.01 10.60 10.16
N TRP A 101 -3.62 10.16 9.06
CA TRP A 101 -4.21 8.84 8.99
C TRP A 101 -3.22 7.70 9.30
N LEU A 102 -2.07 7.67 8.66
CA LEU A 102 -1.04 6.63 8.85
C LEU A 102 0.10 7.05 9.79
N SER A 103 0.13 8.31 10.25
CA SER A 103 1.19 8.83 11.13
C SER A 103 0.73 9.03 12.57
N ALA A 104 -0.57 9.20 12.81
CA ALA A 104 -1.16 9.67 14.07
C ALA A 104 -0.57 10.99 14.59
N VAL A 105 0.08 11.78 13.74
CA VAL A 105 0.72 13.05 14.08
C VAL A 105 0.00 14.20 13.39
N ASN A 106 -0.49 15.16 14.15
CA ASN A 106 -1.06 16.37 13.59
C ASN A 106 0.01 17.13 12.77
N PRO A 107 -0.25 17.50 11.51
CA PRO A 107 0.71 18.20 10.68
C PRO A 107 1.15 19.55 11.26
N ASN A 108 0.29 20.20 12.06
CA ASN A 108 0.64 21.44 12.75
C ASN A 108 1.62 21.24 13.92
N ASP A 109 1.64 20.01 14.51
CA ASP A 109 2.53 19.64 15.61
C ASP A 109 3.77 18.88 15.10
N ARG A 110 3.89 18.74 13.79
CA ARG A 110 5.00 18.03 13.17
C ARG A 110 6.27 18.84 13.28
N ASP A 111 7.24 18.34 14.03
CA ASP A 111 8.59 18.90 14.05
C ASP A 111 9.27 18.60 12.72
N ARG A 112 9.29 19.57 11.85
CA ARG A 112 9.90 19.47 10.50
C ARG A 112 11.42 19.43 10.54
N SER A 113 12.03 19.72 11.68
CA SER A 113 13.48 19.58 11.88
C SER A 113 13.87 18.21 12.42
N ALA A 114 12.90 17.40 12.86
CA ALA A 114 13.17 16.11 13.47
C ALA A 114 13.68 15.09 12.44
N THR A 115 14.81 14.50 12.74
CA THR A 115 15.40 13.37 11.99
C THR A 115 14.84 12.03 12.42
N GLY A 116 13.95 12.01 13.41
CA GLY A 116 13.36 10.82 14.02
C GLY A 116 12.21 10.21 13.20
N MET A 117 11.59 9.19 13.79
CA MET A 117 10.47 8.44 13.17
C MET A 117 9.12 9.14 13.33
N LYS A 118 9.02 10.20 14.14
CA LYS A 118 7.76 10.93 14.35
C LYS A 118 7.31 11.59 13.06
N GLY A 119 6.14 11.20 12.56
CA GLY A 119 5.59 11.70 11.30
C GLY A 119 5.98 10.89 10.05
N VAL A 120 6.77 9.83 10.19
CA VAL A 120 6.86 8.77 9.16
C VAL A 120 5.59 7.94 9.24
N THR A 121 5.00 7.63 8.11
CA THR A 121 3.75 6.88 8.07
C THR A 121 3.98 5.37 8.17
N ALA A 122 2.98 4.65 8.69
CA ALA A 122 3.07 3.22 8.96
C ALA A 122 3.37 2.38 7.71
N ASP A 123 2.83 2.77 6.56
CA ASP A 123 3.11 2.16 5.25
C ASP A 123 4.59 2.29 4.87
N GLN A 124 5.21 3.45 5.14
CA GLN A 124 6.63 3.68 4.84
C GLN A 124 7.57 2.98 5.84
N LEU A 125 7.12 2.78 7.07
CA LEU A 125 7.82 1.90 8.01
C LEU A 125 7.79 0.45 7.52
N ALA A 126 6.62 -0.02 7.09
CA ALA A 126 6.48 -1.35 6.52
C ALA A 126 7.31 -1.52 5.23
N ALA A 127 7.29 -0.55 4.33
CA ALA A 127 8.08 -0.58 3.09
C ALA A 127 9.58 -0.71 3.35
N ARG A 128 10.10 -0.08 4.41
CA ARG A 128 11.51 -0.25 4.82
C ARG A 128 11.83 -1.66 5.31
N MET A 129 10.86 -2.37 5.86
CA MET A 129 11.06 -3.70 6.43
C MET A 129 10.83 -4.82 5.40
N ILE A 130 9.77 -4.71 4.60
CA ILE A 130 9.33 -5.81 3.71
C ILE A 130 9.46 -5.50 2.22
N GLY A 131 9.75 -4.24 1.85
CA GLY A 131 9.82 -3.79 0.47
C GLY A 131 11.23 -3.84 -0.15
N GLN A 132 12.28 -4.13 0.63
CA GLN A 132 13.66 -3.97 0.19
C GLN A 132 14.09 -4.93 -0.92
N ASP A 133 13.42 -6.08 -1.02
CA ASP A 133 13.69 -7.08 -2.06
C ASP A 133 12.79 -6.91 -3.30
N THR A 134 12.11 -5.78 -3.42
CA THR A 134 11.21 -5.49 -4.54
C THR A 134 11.66 -4.26 -5.31
N PRO A 135 11.48 -4.22 -6.64
CA PRO A 135 11.81 -3.02 -7.45
C PRO A 135 11.01 -1.79 -7.02
N LEU A 136 9.80 -1.99 -6.51
CA LEU A 136 8.91 -0.96 -5.99
C LEU A 136 8.60 -1.26 -4.52
N PRO A 137 9.33 -0.66 -3.57
CA PRO A 137 9.09 -0.86 -2.14
C PRO A 137 7.70 -0.44 -1.67
N SER A 138 7.13 0.59 -2.30
CA SER A 138 5.76 1.06 -2.10
C SER A 138 5.19 1.67 -3.37
N LEU A 139 3.88 1.79 -3.43
CA LEU A 139 3.14 2.40 -4.53
C LEU A 139 1.97 3.19 -3.94
N GLU A 140 2.01 4.50 -4.12
CA GLU A 140 1.03 5.44 -3.62
C GLU A 140 0.05 5.80 -4.74
N LEU A 141 -1.22 5.48 -4.54
CA LEU A 141 -2.28 5.65 -5.54
C LEU A 141 -3.38 6.57 -5.02
N CYS A 142 -4.05 7.28 -5.92
CA CYS A 142 -5.22 8.07 -5.60
C CYS A 142 -6.31 7.98 -6.68
N GLY A 143 -7.56 8.16 -6.27
CA GLY A 143 -8.68 8.34 -7.20
C GLY A 143 -8.86 9.79 -7.62
N GLU A 144 -8.42 10.72 -6.78
CA GLU A 144 -8.46 12.16 -7.01
C GLU A 144 -7.11 12.78 -6.64
N PRO A 145 -6.62 13.75 -7.39
CA PRO A 145 -5.42 14.50 -7.00
C PRO A 145 -5.69 15.25 -5.68
N GLY A 146 -4.78 15.14 -4.74
CA GLY A 146 -4.94 15.72 -3.41
C GLY A 146 -3.63 15.82 -2.66
N GLY A 147 -3.72 15.88 -1.33
CA GLY A 147 -2.58 15.84 -0.43
C GLY A 147 -1.83 14.51 -0.48
N ALA A 148 -0.89 14.32 0.42
CA ALA A 148 -0.18 13.07 0.57
C ALA A 148 -0.67 12.32 1.80
N VAL A 149 -0.91 11.01 1.68
CA VAL A 149 -1.23 10.13 2.80
C VAL A 149 0.01 9.42 3.34
N SER A 150 1.07 9.36 2.54
CA SER A 150 2.32 8.65 2.83
C SER A 150 3.49 9.62 2.97
N TYR A 151 4.26 9.44 4.03
CA TYR A 151 5.43 10.28 4.34
C TYR A 151 6.64 9.40 4.65
N ARG A 152 7.68 9.53 3.82
CA ARG A 152 8.96 8.82 4.00
C ARG A 152 9.78 9.37 5.15
N THR A 153 9.68 10.66 5.36
CA THR A 153 10.21 11.39 6.51
C THR A 153 9.18 12.41 6.98
N PRO A 154 9.32 13.05 8.14
CA PRO A 154 8.38 14.10 8.58
C PRO A 154 8.17 15.25 7.59
N THR A 155 9.10 15.43 6.66
CA THR A 155 9.10 16.54 5.69
C THR A 155 9.01 16.09 4.24
N GLN A 156 9.02 14.78 3.98
CA GLN A 156 9.01 14.24 2.62
C GLN A 156 7.73 13.45 2.36
N PRO A 157 6.68 14.12 1.86
CA PRO A 157 5.51 13.44 1.34
C PRO A 157 5.86 12.63 0.09
N LEU A 158 5.15 11.54 -0.15
CA LEU A 158 5.21 10.77 -1.37
C LEU A 158 4.06 11.18 -2.29
N PRO A 159 4.35 11.53 -3.54
CA PRO A 159 3.30 11.86 -4.50
C PRO A 159 2.45 10.64 -4.80
N MET A 160 1.15 10.83 -4.89
CA MET A 160 0.20 9.79 -5.29
C MET A 160 -0.04 9.84 -6.81
N GLU A 161 -0.08 8.68 -7.44
CA GLU A 161 -0.39 8.58 -8.88
C GLU A 161 -1.86 8.21 -9.09
N GLY A 162 -2.57 9.08 -9.80
CA GLY A 162 -3.97 8.88 -10.15
C GLY A 162 -4.21 8.40 -11.57
N ASN A 163 -3.17 8.35 -12.41
CA ASN A 163 -3.31 7.89 -13.79
C ASN A 163 -3.05 6.39 -13.91
N PRO A 164 -4.07 5.56 -14.20
CA PRO A 164 -3.91 4.10 -14.23
C PRO A 164 -2.92 3.63 -15.30
N ARG A 165 -2.75 4.37 -16.40
CA ARG A 165 -1.75 4.06 -17.43
C ARG A 165 -0.33 4.24 -16.89
N LYS A 166 -0.07 5.32 -16.16
CA LYS A 166 1.24 5.53 -15.52
C LYS A 166 1.52 4.48 -14.46
N VAL A 167 0.51 4.12 -13.66
CA VAL A 167 0.61 3.02 -12.69
C VAL A 167 1.01 1.73 -13.40
N PHE A 168 0.33 1.39 -14.49
CA PHE A 168 0.66 0.21 -15.28
C PHE A 168 2.11 0.23 -15.78
N TYR A 169 2.55 1.35 -16.36
CA TYR A 169 3.93 1.48 -16.84
C TYR A 169 4.97 1.44 -15.71
N THR A 170 4.63 1.98 -14.54
CA THR A 170 5.51 1.90 -13.36
C THR A 170 5.68 0.45 -12.90
N MET A 171 4.61 -0.34 -12.94
CA MET A 171 4.62 -1.74 -12.49
C MET A 171 5.23 -2.71 -13.52
N PHE A 172 4.99 -2.48 -14.80
CA PHE A 172 5.27 -3.47 -15.85
C PHE A 172 6.22 -2.97 -16.97
N GLY A 173 6.64 -1.71 -16.91
CA GLY A 173 7.40 -1.07 -17.98
C GLY A 173 6.52 -0.63 -19.15
N GLN A 174 7.11 0.11 -20.07
CA GLN A 174 6.39 0.63 -21.25
C GLN A 174 6.22 -0.40 -22.37
N GLY A 175 6.86 -1.57 -22.24
CA GLY A 175 7.03 -2.50 -23.34
C GLY A 175 8.02 -1.95 -24.39
N ASP A 176 8.79 -2.80 -25.02
CA ASP A 176 9.56 -2.40 -26.19
C ASP A 176 8.56 -2.16 -27.34
N THR A 177 8.44 -0.88 -27.77
CA THR A 177 7.76 -0.50 -29.01
C THR A 177 8.69 -0.72 -30.19
#